data_c92a33d565a7f95b7f6a5d707fae1e14
#
_entry.id   c92a33d565a7f95b7f6a5d707fae1e14
#
_cell.length_a   1.000
_cell.length_b   1.000
_cell.length_c   1.000
_cell.angle_alpha   90.00
_cell.angle_beta   90.00
_cell.angle_gamma   90.00
#
_symmetry.space_group_name_H-M   'P 1'
#
loop_
_entity.id
_entity.type
_entity.pdbx_description
1 polymer ?
#
loop_
_entity_poly.entity_id
_entity_poly.type
_entity_poly.pdbx_seq_one_letter_code
_entity_poly.pdbx_strand_id
1 'polypeptide(L)'
;MDKMKRWMLVLLVAALCAAQISGVGMADGAKGTVFDFVNVYDKPTTQSTLSASELLALTRAPNDRYETACATYTLKQYAFDGCNVYLMVEVAPKSADVLLMSDYMYEPEDTRLLEDSDLSETFAQKAGRDGQRIIVSGIGVDVTNPELAYFGSEASEKYFSDGTMRLGLQFAFKENRIEAPRSIDIKVREYEYGADWEDQQWTVELTPTTHAAEARAQLDQPVADGLMTAESVELLRSEIGAVLYITCRVAEQASAADLERLNSIDVKAQFGDDTIGSICSVVQCFNAQGEPIYTEQATGGDRVIICMKLGAGKAPAESMRALFHDYSTDKDMSGFSTELVYTNR
;
A
#
# COMPACT_ATOMS: atom_id res chain seq x y z
N MET A 1 -3.13 -28.62 8.19
CA MET A 1 -2.72 -27.39 8.89
C MET A 1 -3.85 -26.36 8.73
N ASP A 2 -4.34 -25.81 9.82
CA ASP A 2 -5.63 -25.16 9.94
C ASP A 2 -5.69 -23.84 9.16
N LYS A 3 -6.78 -23.59 8.40
CA LYS A 3 -6.98 -22.34 7.64
C LYS A 3 -6.80 -21.10 8.53
N MET A 4 -7.16 -21.21 9.80
CA MET A 4 -7.02 -20.18 10.81
C MET A 4 -5.56 -19.79 11.09
N LYS A 5 -4.60 -20.74 11.02
CA LYS A 5 -3.15 -20.45 11.20
C LYS A 5 -2.56 -19.70 10.00
N ARG A 6 -3.13 -19.88 8.80
CA ARG A 6 -2.67 -19.19 7.59
C ARG A 6 -3.12 -17.73 7.58
N TRP A 7 -4.35 -17.47 8.01
CA TRP A 7 -4.84 -16.09 8.20
C TRP A 7 -4.06 -15.35 9.30
N MET A 8 -3.66 -16.04 10.36
CA MET A 8 -2.79 -15.47 11.38
C MET A 8 -1.39 -15.10 10.84
N LEU A 9 -0.84 -15.84 9.87
CA LEU A 9 0.49 -15.53 9.32
C LEU A 9 0.45 -14.30 8.41
N VAL A 10 -0.57 -14.17 7.57
CA VAL A 10 -0.80 -12.98 6.73
C VAL A 10 -1.10 -11.75 7.60
N LEU A 11 -1.89 -11.93 8.66
CA LEU A 11 -2.14 -10.88 9.66
C LEU A 11 -0.90 -10.55 10.50
N LEU A 12 -0.02 -11.53 10.76
CA LEU A 12 1.22 -11.29 11.52
C LEU A 12 2.25 -10.49 10.72
N VAL A 13 2.33 -10.69 9.41
CA VAL A 13 3.17 -9.88 8.51
C VAL A 13 2.59 -8.46 8.40
N ALA A 14 1.29 -8.31 8.26
CA ALA A 14 0.61 -7.00 8.31
C ALA A 14 0.79 -6.32 9.69
N ALA A 15 0.71 -7.07 10.80
CA ALA A 15 0.88 -6.54 12.14
C ALA A 15 2.34 -6.21 12.50
N LEU A 16 3.32 -6.91 11.93
CA LEU A 16 4.75 -6.55 12.09
C LEU A 16 5.10 -5.28 11.32
N CYS A 17 4.43 -4.99 10.22
CA CYS A 17 4.49 -3.69 9.57
C CYS A 17 3.80 -2.60 10.43
N ALA A 18 2.71 -2.91 11.11
CA ALA A 18 1.97 -1.97 11.97
C ALA A 18 2.69 -1.62 13.29
N ALA A 19 3.55 -2.49 13.82
CA ALA A 19 4.19 -2.32 15.13
C ALA A 19 5.38 -1.34 15.16
N GLN A 20 5.74 -0.70 14.06
CA GLN A 20 6.81 0.32 14.01
C GLN A 20 6.30 1.77 14.04
N ILE A 21 5.00 1.98 14.28
CA ILE A 21 4.44 3.33 14.41
C ILE A 21 4.59 3.80 15.85
N SER A 22 5.69 4.43 16.16
CA SER A 22 5.80 5.27 17.34
C SER A 22 6.31 6.66 16.94
N GLY A 23 5.38 7.59 16.93
CA GLY A 23 5.54 8.97 17.38
C GLY A 23 6.52 9.84 16.61
N VAL A 24 6.00 10.60 15.66
CA VAL A 24 6.48 11.98 15.45
C VAL A 24 5.26 12.88 15.55
N GLY A 25 5.08 13.50 16.72
CA GLY A 25 4.06 14.50 16.93
C GLY A 25 4.26 15.67 15.95
N MET A 26 3.25 15.94 15.12
CA MET A 26 3.15 17.18 14.36
C MET A 26 2.33 18.18 15.17
N ALA A 27 2.90 19.34 15.38
CA ALA A 27 2.25 20.45 16.05
C ALA A 27 0.95 20.84 15.33
N ASP A 28 -0.08 21.06 16.12
CA ASP A 28 -1.40 21.56 15.72
C ASP A 28 -1.24 22.85 14.91
N GLY A 29 -1.67 22.85 13.65
CA GLY A 29 -1.70 24.05 12.78
C GLY A 29 -1.35 23.85 11.31
N ALA A 30 -0.51 22.91 10.94
CA ALA A 30 -0.24 22.56 9.56
C ALA A 30 -1.11 21.34 9.19
N LYS A 31 -2.22 21.57 8.48
CA LYS A 31 -2.95 20.50 7.81
C LYS A 31 -2.00 19.90 6.77
N GLY A 32 -1.31 18.83 7.13
CA GLY A 32 -0.35 18.15 6.27
C GLY A 32 -0.98 17.75 4.92
N THR A 33 -0.15 17.50 3.94
CA THR A 33 -0.59 16.95 2.66
C THR A 33 -0.98 15.47 2.83
N VAL A 34 -1.67 14.90 1.85
CA VAL A 34 -1.95 13.46 1.80
C VAL A 34 -0.67 12.63 1.94
N PHE A 35 0.47 13.13 1.47
CA PHE A 35 1.77 12.46 1.59
C PHE A 35 2.28 12.40 3.03
N ASP A 36 2.10 13.47 3.80
CA ASP A 36 2.49 13.49 5.22
C ASP A 36 1.66 12.50 6.03
N PHE A 37 0.45 12.23 5.57
CA PHE A 37 -0.51 11.37 6.23
C PHE A 37 -0.36 9.88 5.84
N VAL A 38 -0.21 9.58 4.55
CA VAL A 38 -0.13 8.20 4.05
C VAL A 38 1.30 7.65 4.11
N ASN A 39 2.31 8.50 4.08
CA ASN A 39 3.73 8.09 4.15
C ASN A 39 4.24 7.84 5.58
N VAL A 40 3.38 7.55 6.53
CA VAL A 40 3.81 7.24 7.91
C VAL A 40 4.76 6.03 7.96
N TYR A 41 4.65 5.11 7.01
CA TYR A 41 5.52 3.93 6.89
C TYR A 41 6.76 4.17 6.05
N ASP A 42 6.73 5.18 5.21
CA ASP A 42 7.82 5.56 4.35
C ASP A 42 8.59 6.72 4.98
N LYS A 43 9.39 6.43 6.00
CA LYS A 43 10.61 7.26 6.13
C LYS A 43 11.45 6.91 4.91
N PRO A 44 11.46 7.75 3.88
CA PRO A 44 12.31 7.47 2.74
C PRO A 44 13.72 7.39 3.28
N THR A 45 14.42 6.30 3.02
CA THR A 45 15.86 6.24 3.15
C THR A 45 16.51 7.29 2.25
N THR A 46 15.74 7.80 1.28
CA THR A 46 16.02 9.01 0.49
C THR A 46 14.87 9.98 0.71
N GLN A 47 15.11 11.07 1.40
CA GLN A 47 14.16 12.16 1.59
C GLN A 47 13.56 12.55 0.23
N SER A 48 12.23 12.62 0.16
CA SER A 48 11.58 13.35 -0.93
C SER A 48 12.25 14.71 -1.02
N THR A 49 12.89 14.99 -2.14
CA THR A 49 13.58 16.26 -2.35
C THR A 49 12.59 17.38 -2.63
N LEU A 50 11.27 17.09 -2.61
CA LEU A 50 10.19 18.06 -2.79
C LEU A 50 9.91 18.79 -1.49
N SER A 51 9.79 20.11 -1.57
CA SER A 51 9.29 20.92 -0.48
C SER A 51 7.79 20.67 -0.23
N ALA A 52 7.28 21.01 0.94
CA ALA A 52 5.87 20.88 1.26
C ALA A 52 4.96 21.62 0.26
N SER A 53 5.41 22.76 -0.31
CA SER A 53 4.66 23.49 -1.34
C SER A 53 4.62 22.77 -2.68
N GLU A 54 5.72 22.11 -3.07
CA GLU A 54 5.77 21.28 -4.28
C GLU A 54 4.85 20.06 -4.13
N LEU A 55 4.90 19.38 -2.98
CA LEU A 55 4.00 18.25 -2.68
C LEU A 55 2.53 18.69 -2.72
N LEU A 56 2.20 19.83 -2.13
CA LEU A 56 0.83 20.36 -2.17
C LEU A 56 0.35 20.64 -3.60
N ALA A 57 1.24 21.11 -4.48
CA ALA A 57 0.91 21.35 -5.89
C ALA A 57 0.57 20.06 -6.67
N LEU A 58 1.02 18.89 -6.16
CA LEU A 58 0.72 17.56 -6.71
C LEU A 58 -0.57 16.96 -6.15
N THR A 59 -1.38 17.73 -5.42
CA THR A 59 -2.63 17.25 -4.83
C THR A 59 -3.84 17.98 -5.40
N ARG A 60 -5.00 17.35 -5.28
CA ARG A 60 -6.33 17.96 -5.50
C ARG A 60 -7.21 17.78 -4.28
N ALA A 61 -8.13 18.72 -4.08
CA ALA A 61 -9.08 18.72 -2.96
C ALA A 61 -10.52 18.80 -3.52
N PRO A 62 -11.11 17.69 -3.99
CA PRO A 62 -12.41 17.68 -4.62
C PRO A 62 -13.54 17.95 -3.62
N ASN A 63 -13.36 17.55 -2.35
CA ASN A 63 -14.38 17.57 -1.30
C ASN A 63 -15.66 16.75 -1.63
N ASP A 64 -15.50 15.70 -2.45
CA ASP A 64 -16.56 14.74 -2.71
C ASP A 64 -16.97 14.05 -1.42
N ARG A 65 -18.27 13.78 -1.28
CA ARG A 65 -18.85 13.25 -0.04
C ARG A 65 -19.60 11.97 -0.30
N TYR A 66 -19.51 11.08 0.71
CA TYR A 66 -20.32 9.90 0.81
C TYR A 66 -20.94 9.83 2.21
N GLU A 67 -22.22 9.53 2.28
CA GLU A 67 -22.95 9.51 3.54
C GLU A 67 -23.46 8.11 3.88
N THR A 68 -23.14 7.68 5.08
CA THR A 68 -23.64 6.45 5.69
C THR A 68 -24.67 6.76 6.77
N ALA A 69 -25.10 5.75 7.52
CA ALA A 69 -26.04 5.96 8.63
C ALA A 69 -25.43 6.79 9.78
N CYS A 70 -24.17 6.57 10.13
CA CYS A 70 -23.53 7.14 11.30
C CYS A 70 -22.48 8.23 11.00
N ALA A 71 -21.94 8.27 9.77
CA ALA A 71 -20.85 9.18 9.43
C ALA A 71 -21.00 9.83 8.05
N THR A 72 -20.23 10.90 7.84
CA THR A 72 -20.01 11.54 6.54
C THR A 72 -18.54 11.41 6.18
N TYR A 73 -18.25 10.78 5.07
CA TYR A 73 -16.91 10.62 4.48
C TYR A 73 -16.70 11.74 3.47
N THR A 74 -15.56 12.42 3.55
CA THR A 74 -15.22 13.51 2.64
C THR A 74 -13.82 13.29 2.07
N LEU A 75 -13.68 13.14 0.75
CA LEU A 75 -12.38 13.08 0.09
C LEU A 75 -11.72 14.45 0.14
N LYS A 76 -10.83 14.65 1.11
CA LYS A 76 -10.18 15.95 1.38
C LYS A 76 -9.07 16.26 0.42
N GLN A 77 -8.26 15.26 0.12
CA GLN A 77 -7.14 15.38 -0.83
C GLN A 77 -6.89 14.05 -1.52
N TYR A 78 -6.37 14.13 -2.73
CA TYR A 78 -5.75 13.02 -3.40
C TYR A 78 -4.56 13.46 -4.25
N ALA A 79 -3.66 12.52 -4.52
CA ALA A 79 -2.64 12.61 -5.56
C ALA A 79 -2.71 11.37 -6.45
N PHE A 80 -2.53 11.56 -7.75
CA PHE A 80 -2.61 10.50 -8.74
C PHE A 80 -1.69 10.80 -9.91
N ASP A 81 -0.82 9.85 -10.28
CA ASP A 81 0.16 10.02 -11.37
C ASP A 81 -0.14 9.17 -12.61
N GLY A 82 -1.35 8.63 -12.68
CA GLY A 82 -1.75 7.66 -13.70
C GLY A 82 -1.58 6.20 -13.25
N CYS A 83 -0.79 5.95 -12.23
CA CYS A 83 -0.55 4.64 -11.63
C CYS A 83 -0.73 4.66 -10.12
N ASN A 84 0.09 5.44 -9.40
CA ASN A 84 0.03 5.53 -7.93
C ASN A 84 -1.09 6.45 -7.48
N VAL A 85 -1.83 6.03 -6.46
CA VAL A 85 -2.94 6.77 -5.87
C VAL A 85 -2.72 6.93 -4.38
N TYR A 86 -2.93 8.14 -3.90
CA TYR A 86 -2.95 8.52 -2.48
C TYR A 86 -4.25 9.26 -2.21
N LEU A 87 -5.04 8.77 -1.26
CA LEU A 87 -6.29 9.40 -0.85
C LEU A 87 -6.22 9.77 0.63
N MET A 88 -6.82 10.91 0.97
CA MET A 88 -7.05 11.32 2.35
C MET A 88 -8.54 11.63 2.53
N VAL A 89 -9.21 10.83 3.33
CA VAL A 89 -10.63 10.92 3.63
C VAL A 89 -10.82 11.36 5.07
N GLU A 90 -11.60 12.41 5.27
CA GLU A 90 -12.07 12.83 6.60
C GLU A 90 -13.43 12.21 6.87
N VAL A 91 -13.57 11.57 8.03
CA VAL A 91 -14.80 10.92 8.48
C VAL A 91 -15.31 11.70 9.68
N ALA A 92 -16.51 12.24 9.56
CA ALA A 92 -17.16 13.03 10.61
C ALA A 92 -18.40 12.28 11.15
N PRO A 93 -18.56 12.13 12.47
CA PRO A 93 -19.77 11.52 13.03
C PRO A 93 -20.99 12.41 12.77
N LYS A 94 -22.15 11.81 12.47
CA LYS A 94 -23.41 12.53 12.24
C LYS A 94 -24.11 12.93 13.53
N SER A 95 -23.73 12.35 14.65
CA SER A 95 -24.35 12.64 15.94
C SER A 95 -23.35 12.53 17.09
N ALA A 96 -23.64 13.21 18.21
CA ALA A 96 -22.76 13.26 19.37
C ALA A 96 -22.70 11.92 20.15
N ASP A 97 -23.63 11.01 19.89
CA ASP A 97 -23.66 9.67 20.49
C ASP A 97 -22.78 8.65 19.72
N VAL A 98 -22.08 9.08 18.70
CA VAL A 98 -21.17 8.26 17.91
C VAL A 98 -19.72 8.58 18.23
N LEU A 99 -18.94 7.56 18.57
CA LEU A 99 -17.49 7.58 18.63
C LEU A 99 -16.94 6.75 17.47
N LEU A 100 -16.25 7.38 16.54
CA LEU A 100 -15.63 6.71 15.41
C LEU A 100 -14.36 5.99 15.83
N MET A 101 -14.17 4.75 15.35
CA MET A 101 -12.97 3.96 15.51
C MET A 101 -12.58 3.37 14.15
N SER A 102 -11.30 3.33 13.83
CA SER A 102 -10.81 2.72 12.59
C SER A 102 -10.98 1.19 12.61
N ASP A 103 -11.27 0.61 11.46
CA ASP A 103 -11.32 -0.86 11.28
C ASP A 103 -9.94 -1.53 11.31
N TYR A 104 -8.87 -0.75 11.37
CA TYR A 104 -7.49 -1.24 11.63
C TYR A 104 -7.20 -1.45 13.11
N MET A 105 -8.09 -1.00 14.01
CA MET A 105 -7.95 -1.19 15.44
C MET A 105 -8.64 -2.47 15.87
N TYR A 106 -7.93 -3.29 16.65
CA TYR A 106 -8.40 -4.63 16.96
C TYR A 106 -9.48 -4.64 18.03
N GLU A 107 -9.24 -3.92 19.14
CA GLU A 107 -10.13 -3.97 20.31
C GLU A 107 -10.29 -2.58 20.95
N PRO A 108 -11.51 -2.10 21.21
CA PRO A 108 -11.74 -0.79 21.85
C PRO A 108 -11.15 -0.68 23.25
N GLU A 109 -11.00 -1.80 23.96
CA GLU A 109 -10.46 -1.87 25.32
C GLU A 109 -8.96 -1.65 25.35
N ASP A 110 -8.25 -2.09 24.30
CA ASP A 110 -6.79 -2.02 24.24
C ASP A 110 -6.30 -0.83 23.45
N THR A 111 -7.15 -0.27 22.59
CA THR A 111 -6.77 0.83 21.71
C THR A 111 -6.92 2.17 22.41
N ARG A 112 -5.83 2.88 22.51
CA ARG A 112 -5.80 4.22 23.08
C ARG A 112 -6.14 5.25 22.03
N LEU A 113 -6.91 6.25 22.45
CA LEU A 113 -7.11 7.45 21.65
C LEU A 113 -5.77 8.13 21.46
N LEU A 114 -5.27 8.11 20.20
CA LEU A 114 -3.94 8.62 19.88
C LEU A 114 -3.85 10.13 19.94
N GLU A 115 -2.78 10.59 20.53
CA GLU A 115 -1.82 11.64 20.26
C GLU A 115 -2.10 13.08 20.69
N ASP A 116 -3.28 13.59 20.81
CA ASP A 116 -3.47 14.98 21.24
C ASP A 116 -3.99 15.12 22.68
N SER A 117 -4.19 14.02 23.34
CA SER A 117 -4.60 14.05 24.75
C SER A 117 -3.54 13.39 25.61
N ASP A 118 -3.16 14.03 26.71
CA ASP A 118 -2.51 13.41 27.87
C ASP A 118 -3.34 12.24 28.46
N LEU A 119 -4.37 11.81 27.76
CA LEU A 119 -5.33 10.81 28.16
C LEU A 119 -4.87 9.45 27.68
N SER A 120 -4.42 8.66 28.63
CA SER A 120 -4.24 7.20 28.48
C SER A 120 -5.57 6.45 28.35
N GLU A 121 -6.62 7.12 27.89
CA GLU A 121 -7.99 6.61 27.82
C GLU A 121 -8.16 5.74 26.57
N THR A 122 -8.84 4.60 26.70
CA THR A 122 -9.20 3.73 25.57
C THR A 122 -10.53 4.16 24.93
N PHE A 123 -10.82 3.65 23.73
CA PHE A 123 -12.10 3.89 23.06
C PHE A 123 -13.28 3.43 23.93
N ALA A 124 -13.18 2.24 24.57
CA ALA A 124 -14.20 1.71 25.44
C ALA A 124 -14.43 2.61 26.67
N GLN A 125 -13.37 3.14 27.29
CA GLN A 125 -13.48 4.04 28.42
C GLN A 125 -14.15 5.36 28.05
N LYS A 126 -13.76 5.95 26.91
CA LYS A 126 -14.36 7.18 26.40
C LYS A 126 -15.84 6.97 26.06
N ALA A 127 -16.17 5.92 25.33
CA ALA A 127 -17.54 5.61 24.98
C ALA A 127 -18.42 5.42 26.21
N GLY A 128 -17.93 4.66 27.21
CA GLY A 128 -18.65 4.45 28.46
C GLY A 128 -18.85 5.74 29.28
N ARG A 129 -17.83 6.60 29.34
CA ARG A 129 -17.91 7.90 30.04
C ARG A 129 -18.92 8.85 29.38
N ASP A 130 -18.87 8.96 28.06
CA ASP A 130 -19.62 9.95 27.29
C ASP A 130 -20.98 9.41 26.80
N GLY A 131 -21.30 8.13 27.10
CA GLY A 131 -22.53 7.47 26.66
C GLY A 131 -22.62 7.28 25.14
N GLN A 132 -21.49 7.08 24.47
CA GLN A 132 -21.39 6.95 23.02
C GLN A 132 -21.41 5.49 22.59
N ARG A 133 -21.88 5.26 21.36
CA ARG A 133 -21.71 3.99 20.65
C ARG A 133 -20.43 4.00 19.85
N ILE A 134 -19.69 2.91 19.85
CA ILE A 134 -18.50 2.77 19.02
C ILE A 134 -18.93 2.30 17.64
N ILE A 135 -18.66 3.13 16.65
CA ILE A 135 -18.87 2.84 15.23
C ILE A 135 -17.52 2.63 14.56
N VAL A 136 -17.29 1.41 14.12
CA VAL A 136 -16.09 1.07 13.35
C VAL A 136 -16.27 1.58 11.92
N SER A 137 -15.28 2.34 11.45
CA SER A 137 -15.30 2.98 10.14
C SER A 137 -13.99 2.73 9.42
N GLY A 138 -14.05 2.32 8.16
CA GLY A 138 -12.88 2.06 7.35
C GLY A 138 -13.10 2.38 5.89
N ILE A 139 -12.00 2.51 5.17
CA ILE A 139 -11.98 2.63 3.71
C ILE A 139 -10.97 1.63 3.12
N GLY A 140 -11.26 1.16 1.94
CA GLY A 140 -10.38 0.23 1.23
C GLY A 140 -10.66 0.22 -0.27
N VAL A 141 -9.93 -0.62 -0.98
CA VAL A 141 -10.24 -0.95 -2.38
C VAL A 141 -10.43 -2.45 -2.49
N ASP A 142 -11.08 -2.89 -3.56
CA ASP A 142 -11.19 -4.31 -3.82
C ASP A 142 -9.86 -4.85 -4.32
N VAL A 143 -9.13 -5.52 -3.45
CA VAL A 143 -7.83 -6.13 -3.77
C VAL A 143 -7.93 -7.24 -4.84
N THR A 144 -9.14 -7.75 -5.11
CA THR A 144 -9.38 -8.69 -6.20
C THR A 144 -9.61 -8.00 -7.53
N ASN A 145 -9.69 -6.67 -7.56
CA ASN A 145 -9.81 -5.91 -8.80
C ASN A 145 -8.56 -6.15 -9.67
N PRO A 146 -8.72 -6.71 -10.90
CA PRO A 146 -7.60 -7.05 -11.77
C PRO A 146 -6.81 -5.83 -12.26
N GLU A 147 -7.36 -4.62 -12.15
CA GLU A 147 -6.68 -3.38 -12.51
C GLU A 147 -5.70 -2.89 -11.43
N LEU A 148 -5.82 -3.37 -10.20
CA LEU A 148 -4.94 -2.96 -9.12
C LEU A 148 -3.62 -3.74 -9.14
N ALA A 149 -2.55 -3.08 -8.72
CA ALA A 149 -1.28 -3.73 -8.47
C ALA A 149 -1.40 -4.71 -7.29
N TYR A 150 -0.55 -5.74 -7.29
CA TYR A 150 -0.67 -6.88 -6.38
C TYR A 150 -0.29 -6.61 -4.92
N PHE A 151 0.32 -5.50 -4.60
CA PHE A 151 0.44 -5.07 -3.21
C PHE A 151 -0.87 -4.41 -2.80
N GLY A 152 -1.49 -4.87 -1.76
CA GLY A 152 -2.79 -4.37 -1.29
C GLY A 152 -2.86 -2.86 -1.06
N SER A 153 -3.97 -2.39 -0.57
CA SER A 153 -4.10 -1.03 -0.08
C SER A 153 -3.45 -0.92 1.29
N GLU A 154 -2.59 0.08 1.47
CA GLU A 154 -2.11 0.48 2.80
C GLU A 154 -3.00 1.61 3.30
N ALA A 155 -3.27 1.61 4.59
CA ALA A 155 -4.06 2.66 5.20
C ALA A 155 -3.39 3.19 6.46
N SER A 156 -3.72 4.43 6.78
CA SER A 156 -3.31 5.10 8.00
C SER A 156 -4.49 5.86 8.60
N GLU A 157 -4.43 6.15 9.88
CA GLU A 157 -5.50 6.83 10.59
C GLU A 157 -4.96 7.92 11.52
N LYS A 158 -5.79 8.94 11.74
CA LYS A 158 -5.58 9.95 12.75
C LYS A 158 -6.91 10.43 13.32
N TYR A 159 -6.97 10.56 14.63
CA TYR A 159 -8.13 11.05 15.36
C TYR A 159 -7.95 12.51 15.79
N PHE A 160 -9.06 13.24 15.87
CA PHE A 160 -9.08 14.63 16.27
C PHE A 160 -9.99 14.83 17.48
N SER A 161 -9.71 15.87 18.27
CA SER A 161 -10.46 16.19 19.50
C SER A 161 -11.93 16.53 19.27
N ASP A 162 -12.30 16.93 18.05
CA ASP A 162 -13.68 17.22 17.63
C ASP A 162 -14.49 15.95 17.29
N GLY A 163 -13.90 14.77 17.45
CA GLY A 163 -14.51 13.47 17.14
C GLY A 163 -14.41 13.07 15.67
N THR A 164 -13.75 13.86 14.83
CA THR A 164 -13.47 13.46 13.46
C THR A 164 -12.30 12.48 13.41
N MET A 165 -12.29 11.66 12.36
CA MET A 165 -11.19 10.75 12.04
C MET A 165 -10.71 11.03 10.63
N ARG A 166 -9.43 10.89 10.39
CA ARG A 166 -8.86 10.99 9.04
C ARG A 166 -8.26 9.65 8.66
N LEU A 167 -8.64 9.15 7.49
CA LEU A 167 -8.17 7.90 6.93
C LEU A 167 -7.34 8.18 5.68
N GLY A 168 -6.18 7.54 5.57
CA GLY A 168 -5.35 7.52 4.39
C GLY A 168 -5.47 6.19 3.67
N LEU A 169 -5.45 6.22 2.33
CA LEU A 169 -5.46 5.02 1.51
C LEU A 169 -4.45 5.19 0.39
N GLN A 170 -3.59 4.19 0.22
CA GLN A 170 -2.59 4.16 -0.82
C GLN A 170 -2.66 2.85 -1.58
N PHE A 171 -2.68 2.93 -2.91
CA PHE A 171 -2.66 1.77 -3.81
C PHE A 171 -2.10 2.18 -5.17
N ALA A 172 -1.92 1.22 -6.07
CA ALA A 172 -1.51 1.50 -7.44
C ALA A 172 -2.32 0.67 -8.45
N PHE A 173 -2.44 1.21 -9.65
CA PHE A 173 -2.93 0.48 -10.81
C PHE A 173 -1.78 -0.22 -11.53
N LYS A 174 -2.07 -1.36 -12.17
CA LYS A 174 -1.11 -2.10 -13.01
C LYS A 174 -0.73 -1.34 -14.27
N GLU A 175 -1.66 -0.58 -14.82
CA GLU A 175 -1.47 0.17 -16.04
C GLU A 175 -1.39 1.66 -15.77
N ASN A 176 -0.45 2.31 -16.43
CA ASN A 176 -0.33 3.76 -16.39
C ASN A 176 -1.32 4.39 -17.39
N ARG A 177 -2.33 5.10 -16.90
CA ARG A 177 -3.34 5.81 -17.71
C ARG A 177 -3.35 7.28 -17.34
N ILE A 178 -2.60 8.07 -18.09
CA ILE A 178 -2.36 9.49 -17.81
C ILE A 178 -3.45 10.38 -18.40
N GLU A 179 -4.11 9.98 -19.49
CA GLU A 179 -4.88 10.90 -20.36
C GLU A 179 -6.36 11.03 -20.00
N ALA A 180 -6.86 10.24 -19.06
CA ALA A 180 -8.28 10.26 -18.73
C ALA A 180 -8.51 10.19 -17.21
N PRO A 181 -9.59 10.78 -16.70
CA PRO A 181 -10.06 10.50 -15.36
C PRO A 181 -10.26 8.98 -15.19
N ARG A 182 -9.95 8.48 -14.00
CA ARG A 182 -10.21 7.10 -13.62
C ARG A 182 -11.26 7.07 -12.53
N SER A 183 -12.30 6.29 -12.75
CA SER A 183 -13.25 5.95 -11.71
C SER A 183 -12.67 4.82 -10.86
N ILE A 184 -12.79 4.96 -9.55
CA ILE A 184 -12.45 3.91 -8.60
C ILE A 184 -13.55 3.76 -7.58
N ASP A 185 -13.82 2.52 -7.21
CA ASP A 185 -14.75 2.17 -6.16
C ASP A 185 -13.99 2.00 -4.85
N ILE A 186 -14.22 2.94 -3.95
CA ILE A 186 -13.77 2.86 -2.56
C ILE A 186 -14.79 2.03 -1.79
N LYS A 187 -14.35 0.98 -1.16
CA LYS A 187 -15.13 0.25 -0.18
C LYS A 187 -15.20 1.08 1.10
N VAL A 188 -16.41 1.38 1.54
CA VAL A 188 -16.67 2.03 2.82
C VAL A 188 -17.27 1.01 3.75
N ARG A 189 -16.62 0.78 4.88
CA ARG A 189 -17.07 -0.11 5.94
C ARG A 189 -17.58 0.71 7.11
N GLU A 190 -18.79 0.45 7.56
CA GLU A 190 -19.34 1.07 8.74
C GLU A 190 -20.23 0.07 9.49
N TYR A 191 -19.95 -0.17 10.76
CA TYR A 191 -20.74 -1.04 11.60
C TYR A 191 -20.59 -0.69 13.08
N GLU A 192 -21.59 -1.01 13.90
CA GLU A 192 -21.45 -0.90 15.35
C GLU A 192 -20.54 -2.03 15.85
N TYR A 193 -19.61 -1.70 16.76
CA TYR A 193 -18.66 -2.68 17.27
C TYR A 193 -19.38 -3.92 17.84
N GLY A 194 -18.98 -5.10 17.38
CA GLY A 194 -19.60 -6.38 17.72
C GLY A 194 -20.77 -6.81 16.81
N ALA A 195 -21.14 -6.00 15.82
CA ALA A 195 -22.15 -6.34 14.83
C ALA A 195 -21.52 -6.86 13.52
N ASP A 196 -22.33 -7.54 12.71
CA ASP A 196 -21.95 -7.89 11.33
C ASP A 196 -21.90 -6.64 10.46
N TRP A 197 -21.09 -6.69 9.38
CA TRP A 197 -20.95 -5.57 8.45
C TRP A 197 -21.11 -6.01 7.01
N GLU A 198 -21.49 -5.03 6.17
CA GLU A 198 -21.43 -5.12 4.71
C GLU A 198 -20.65 -3.91 4.18
N ASP A 199 -19.76 -4.15 3.20
CA ASP A 199 -19.05 -3.08 2.54
C ASP A 199 -20.04 -2.30 1.64
N GLN A 200 -20.02 -0.98 1.75
CA GLN A 200 -20.72 -0.06 0.86
C GLN A 200 -19.73 0.45 -0.20
N GLN A 201 -20.26 0.87 -1.34
CA GLN A 201 -19.42 1.32 -2.46
C GLN A 201 -19.57 2.83 -2.67
N TRP A 202 -18.43 3.50 -2.72
CA TRP A 202 -18.33 4.92 -3.03
C TRP A 202 -17.45 5.11 -4.26
N THR A 203 -18.03 5.46 -5.41
CA THR A 203 -17.28 5.72 -6.64
C THR A 203 -16.73 7.15 -6.64
N VAL A 204 -15.43 7.29 -6.84
CA VAL A 204 -14.76 8.60 -7.01
C VAL A 204 -14.05 8.67 -8.36
N GLU A 205 -13.97 9.88 -8.94
CA GLU A 205 -13.23 10.13 -10.18
C GLU A 205 -11.89 10.80 -9.86
N LEU A 206 -10.80 10.19 -10.30
CA LEU A 206 -9.44 10.70 -10.12
C LEU A 206 -8.89 11.20 -11.44
N THR A 207 -8.51 12.47 -11.50
CA THR A 207 -7.76 13.04 -12.61
C THR A 207 -6.28 13.09 -12.25
N PRO A 208 -5.36 12.68 -13.13
CA PRO A 208 -3.94 12.76 -12.84
C PRO A 208 -3.51 14.17 -12.41
N THR A 209 -2.69 14.24 -11.37
CA THR A 209 -2.12 15.48 -10.81
C THR A 209 -0.67 15.65 -11.23
N THR A 210 -0.02 14.56 -11.60
CA THR A 210 1.32 14.47 -12.20
C THR A 210 1.36 13.24 -13.09
N HIS A 211 2.53 12.89 -13.63
CA HIS A 211 2.67 11.81 -14.61
C HIS A 211 3.79 10.85 -14.23
N ALA A 212 3.50 9.56 -14.26
CA ALA A 212 4.53 8.55 -14.13
C ALA A 212 5.28 8.33 -15.47
N ALA A 213 6.59 8.36 -15.42
CA ALA A 213 7.44 7.90 -16.51
C ALA A 213 7.51 6.36 -16.47
N GLU A 214 7.50 5.75 -17.64
CA GLU A 214 7.60 4.29 -17.79
C GLU A 214 8.95 3.93 -18.37
N ALA A 215 9.64 2.99 -17.73
CA ALA A 215 10.90 2.43 -18.21
C ALA A 215 10.84 0.90 -18.20
N ARG A 216 11.46 0.27 -19.18
CA ARG A 216 11.46 -1.19 -19.36
C ARG A 216 12.85 -1.73 -19.65
N ALA A 217 13.06 -2.99 -19.27
CA ALA A 217 14.19 -3.80 -19.71
C ALA A 217 13.74 -5.23 -20.00
N GLN A 218 14.32 -5.85 -21.04
CA GLN A 218 14.20 -7.27 -21.31
C GLN A 218 15.44 -7.98 -20.79
N LEU A 219 15.24 -9.12 -20.18
CA LEU A 219 16.27 -9.89 -19.50
C LEU A 219 16.21 -11.36 -19.92
N ASP A 220 17.27 -12.09 -19.64
CA ASP A 220 17.34 -13.54 -19.64
C ASP A 220 18.46 -13.94 -18.67
N GLN A 221 18.24 -13.63 -17.38
CA GLN A 221 19.27 -13.79 -16.36
C GLN A 221 18.77 -14.69 -15.23
N PRO A 222 19.51 -15.75 -14.86
CA PRO A 222 19.19 -16.54 -13.67
C PRO A 222 19.35 -15.69 -12.42
N VAL A 223 18.36 -15.78 -11.53
CA VAL A 223 18.29 -15.04 -10.25
C VAL A 223 17.85 -15.97 -9.14
N ALA A 224 17.93 -15.49 -7.91
CA ALA A 224 17.57 -16.27 -6.73
C ALA A 224 18.28 -17.64 -6.71
N ASP A 225 19.62 -17.62 -6.95
CA ASP A 225 20.48 -18.79 -7.02
C ASP A 225 20.05 -19.85 -8.05
N GLY A 226 19.45 -19.37 -9.17
CA GLY A 226 18.97 -20.21 -10.25
C GLY A 226 17.56 -20.78 -10.05
N LEU A 227 16.87 -20.40 -8.98
CA LEU A 227 15.46 -20.76 -8.76
C LEU A 227 14.54 -20.16 -9.83
N MET A 228 14.89 -18.97 -10.34
CA MET A 228 14.13 -18.27 -11.36
C MET A 228 15.06 -17.69 -12.44
N THR A 229 14.48 -17.38 -13.59
CA THR A 229 15.09 -16.55 -14.65
C THR A 229 14.31 -15.25 -14.74
N ALA A 230 14.96 -14.11 -14.53
CA ALA A 230 14.35 -12.80 -14.76
C ALA A 230 14.18 -12.57 -16.26
N GLU A 231 12.97 -12.24 -16.70
CA GLU A 231 12.60 -12.06 -18.11
C GLU A 231 12.39 -10.60 -18.48
N SER A 232 11.82 -9.80 -17.57
CA SER A 232 11.60 -8.38 -17.82
C SER A 232 11.51 -7.58 -16.53
N VAL A 233 11.76 -6.29 -16.69
CA VAL A 233 11.51 -5.26 -15.66
C VAL A 233 10.66 -4.18 -16.26
N GLU A 234 9.69 -3.70 -15.49
CA GLU A 234 8.90 -2.51 -15.79
C GLU A 234 8.88 -1.61 -14.56
N LEU A 235 9.29 -0.36 -14.73
CA LEU A 235 9.30 0.67 -13.70
C LEU A 235 8.34 1.79 -14.11
N LEU A 236 7.34 2.06 -13.27
CA LEU A 236 6.46 3.22 -13.36
C LEU A 236 6.85 4.18 -12.23
N ARG A 237 7.37 5.37 -12.56
CA ARG A 237 7.94 6.30 -11.57
C ARG A 237 7.52 7.74 -11.81
N SER A 238 7.13 8.42 -10.72
CA SER A 238 6.83 9.84 -10.69
C SER A 238 7.42 10.52 -9.45
N GLU A 239 7.08 11.79 -9.27
CA GLU A 239 7.41 12.57 -8.07
C GLU A 239 6.67 12.09 -6.81
N ILE A 240 5.56 11.36 -6.96
CA ILE A 240 4.74 10.91 -5.83
C ILE A 240 4.95 9.45 -5.46
N GLY A 241 5.59 8.65 -6.31
CA GLY A 241 5.84 7.24 -6.02
C GLY A 241 6.40 6.48 -7.20
N ALA A 242 6.73 5.21 -6.96
CA ALA A 242 7.12 4.30 -8.01
C ALA A 242 6.60 2.88 -7.76
N VAL A 243 6.32 2.18 -8.84
CA VAL A 243 5.99 0.75 -8.86
C VAL A 243 6.96 0.05 -9.78
N LEU A 244 7.56 -1.01 -9.28
CA LEU A 244 8.48 -1.86 -10.02
C LEU A 244 7.88 -3.26 -10.16
N TYR A 245 7.83 -3.76 -11.37
CA TYR A 245 7.47 -5.13 -11.68
C TYR A 245 8.69 -5.87 -12.20
N ILE A 246 9.00 -7.01 -11.61
CA ILE A 246 10.02 -7.94 -12.10
C ILE A 246 9.28 -9.21 -12.49
N THR A 247 9.28 -9.53 -13.78
CA THR A 247 8.72 -10.79 -14.28
C THR A 247 9.83 -11.82 -14.35
N CYS A 248 9.60 -12.95 -13.69
CA CYS A 248 10.49 -14.10 -13.69
C CYS A 248 9.75 -15.34 -14.15
N ARG A 249 10.51 -16.36 -14.57
CA ARG A 249 10.04 -17.72 -14.83
C ARG A 249 10.73 -18.68 -13.87
N VAL A 250 9.95 -19.54 -13.25
CA VAL A 250 10.47 -20.61 -12.34
C VAL A 250 11.32 -21.58 -13.17
N ALA A 251 12.45 -21.99 -12.62
CA ALA A 251 13.33 -22.95 -13.26
C ALA A 251 12.62 -24.31 -13.47
N GLU A 252 12.76 -24.92 -14.65
CA GLU A 252 12.12 -26.19 -15.00
C GLU A 252 12.45 -27.34 -14.04
N GLN A 253 13.65 -27.29 -13.43
CA GLN A 253 14.15 -28.30 -12.51
C GLN A 253 13.92 -27.96 -11.03
N ALA A 254 13.16 -26.91 -10.72
CA ALA A 254 12.91 -26.51 -9.34
C ALA A 254 12.25 -27.65 -8.54
N SER A 255 12.82 -27.98 -7.40
CA SER A 255 12.27 -29.00 -6.51
C SER A 255 11.11 -28.42 -5.69
N ALA A 256 10.30 -29.28 -5.07
CA ALA A 256 9.23 -28.82 -4.17
C ALA A 256 9.77 -27.93 -3.02
N ALA A 257 10.96 -28.24 -2.50
CA ALA A 257 11.60 -27.43 -1.46
C ALA A 257 12.03 -26.05 -2.00
N ASP A 258 12.46 -25.96 -3.27
CA ASP A 258 12.77 -24.68 -3.89
C ASP A 258 11.51 -23.83 -4.09
N LEU A 259 10.40 -24.46 -4.47
CA LEU A 259 9.13 -23.76 -4.68
C LEU A 259 8.54 -23.22 -3.36
N GLU A 260 8.69 -23.94 -2.26
CA GLU A 260 8.29 -23.44 -0.94
C GLU A 260 9.01 -22.13 -0.57
N ARG A 261 10.23 -21.92 -1.07
CA ARG A 261 11.03 -20.72 -0.83
C ARG A 261 10.51 -19.48 -1.56
N LEU A 262 9.71 -19.64 -2.63
CA LEU A 262 9.15 -18.49 -3.36
C LEU A 262 8.40 -17.51 -2.43
N ASN A 263 7.73 -18.04 -1.40
CA ASN A 263 7.00 -17.23 -0.42
C ASN A 263 7.90 -16.43 0.54
N SER A 264 9.18 -16.79 0.63
CA SER A 264 10.13 -16.13 1.52
C SER A 264 11.13 -15.23 0.79
N ILE A 265 10.97 -15.10 -0.53
CA ILE A 265 11.83 -14.22 -1.34
C ILE A 265 11.35 -12.78 -1.21
N ASP A 266 12.30 -11.92 -0.85
CA ASP A 266 12.16 -10.46 -0.96
C ASP A 266 13.17 -9.90 -1.97
N VAL A 267 12.87 -8.71 -2.48
CA VAL A 267 13.73 -8.03 -3.43
C VAL A 267 13.99 -6.61 -2.97
N LYS A 268 15.25 -6.21 -3.05
CA LYS A 268 15.66 -4.80 -2.88
C LYS A 268 16.10 -4.26 -4.22
N ALA A 269 15.57 -3.11 -4.61
CA ALA A 269 15.97 -2.42 -5.83
C ALA A 269 16.97 -1.31 -5.48
N GLN A 270 18.05 -1.24 -6.24
CA GLN A 270 19.07 -0.20 -6.17
C GLN A 270 19.10 0.54 -7.50
N PHE A 271 19.04 1.88 -7.46
CA PHE A 271 19.08 2.75 -8.63
C PHE A 271 20.28 3.68 -8.52
N GLY A 272 21.30 3.44 -9.34
CA GLY A 272 22.58 4.14 -9.21
C GLY A 272 23.22 3.88 -7.84
N ASP A 273 23.61 4.94 -7.12
CA ASP A 273 24.17 4.87 -5.77
C ASP A 273 23.09 4.80 -4.67
N ASP A 274 21.80 4.98 -5.03
CA ASP A 274 20.69 4.97 -4.09
C ASP A 274 20.12 3.57 -3.96
N THR A 275 20.20 2.99 -2.77
CA THR A 275 19.48 1.77 -2.45
C THR A 275 18.08 2.15 -1.98
N ILE A 276 17.08 1.87 -2.81
CA ILE A 276 15.67 1.99 -2.43
C ILE A 276 15.22 0.61 -1.97
N GLY A 277 15.04 0.46 -0.66
CA GLY A 277 14.41 -0.73 -0.12
C GLY A 277 12.99 -0.87 -0.67
N SER A 278 12.54 -2.08 -0.87
CA SER A 278 11.12 -2.35 -1.07
C SER A 278 10.37 -1.90 0.18
N ILE A 279 9.31 -1.11 0.00
CA ILE A 279 8.40 -0.79 1.09
C ILE A 279 7.46 -1.97 1.30
N CYS A 280 7.04 -2.56 0.18
CA CYS A 280 6.24 -3.77 0.15
C CYS A 280 6.58 -4.52 -1.14
N SER A 281 6.94 -5.78 -1.05
CA SER A 281 7.06 -6.67 -2.20
C SER A 281 6.04 -7.79 -2.09
N VAL A 282 5.37 -8.06 -3.20
CA VAL A 282 4.41 -9.15 -3.31
C VAL A 282 4.82 -10.06 -4.45
N VAL A 283 4.92 -11.34 -4.15
CA VAL A 283 5.19 -12.39 -5.13
C VAL A 283 3.88 -13.02 -5.56
N GLN A 284 3.59 -12.99 -6.84
CA GLN A 284 2.44 -13.67 -7.44
C GLN A 284 2.87 -14.66 -8.50
N CYS A 285 2.28 -15.86 -8.47
CA CYS A 285 2.54 -16.91 -9.44
C CYS A 285 1.37 -17.04 -10.44
N PHE A 286 1.72 -17.37 -11.67
CA PHE A 286 0.78 -17.60 -12.76
C PHE A 286 1.18 -18.88 -13.51
N ASN A 287 0.19 -19.73 -13.80
CA ASN A 287 0.41 -20.91 -14.61
C ASN A 287 0.69 -20.55 -16.08
N ALA A 288 0.96 -21.56 -16.92
CA ALA A 288 1.21 -21.39 -18.35
C ALA A 288 0.06 -20.74 -19.13
N GLN A 289 -1.16 -20.79 -18.60
CA GLN A 289 -2.36 -20.16 -19.16
C GLN A 289 -2.50 -18.70 -18.72
N GLY A 290 -1.66 -18.22 -17.80
CA GLY A 290 -1.71 -16.90 -17.24
C GLY A 290 -2.74 -16.74 -16.12
N GLU A 291 -3.25 -17.84 -15.56
CA GLU A 291 -4.16 -17.83 -14.43
C GLU A 291 -3.38 -17.72 -13.13
N PRO A 292 -3.84 -16.90 -12.15
CA PRO A 292 -3.17 -16.79 -10.85
C PRO A 292 -3.27 -18.11 -10.08
N ILE A 293 -2.16 -18.52 -9.51
CA ILE A 293 -2.05 -19.73 -8.68
C ILE A 293 -1.37 -19.36 -7.33
N TYR A 294 -1.59 -20.19 -6.33
CA TYR A 294 -0.83 -20.06 -5.09
C TYR A 294 0.63 -20.46 -5.34
N THR A 295 1.56 -19.82 -4.63
CA THR A 295 3.00 -20.11 -4.76
C THR A 295 3.34 -21.58 -4.48
N GLU A 296 2.60 -22.22 -3.57
CA GLU A 296 2.75 -23.65 -3.28
C GLU A 296 2.27 -24.57 -4.43
N GLN A 297 1.55 -24.03 -5.39
CA GLN A 297 1.08 -24.74 -6.59
C GLN A 297 1.99 -24.51 -7.80
N ALA A 298 2.94 -23.58 -7.69
CA ALA A 298 3.86 -23.27 -8.78
C ALA A 298 4.67 -24.51 -9.17
N THR A 299 4.98 -24.60 -10.44
CA THR A 299 5.81 -25.66 -11.05
C THR A 299 6.87 -25.02 -11.93
N GLY A 300 7.83 -25.81 -12.38
CA GLY A 300 8.83 -25.35 -13.34
C GLY A 300 8.17 -24.79 -14.61
N GLY A 301 8.65 -23.66 -15.09
CA GLY A 301 8.11 -22.93 -16.23
C GLY A 301 6.99 -21.92 -15.92
N ASP A 302 6.40 -21.97 -14.73
CA ASP A 302 5.39 -21.01 -14.32
C ASP A 302 5.98 -19.61 -14.14
N ARG A 303 5.15 -18.59 -14.35
CA ARG A 303 5.57 -17.20 -14.27
C ARG A 303 5.38 -16.64 -12.85
N VAL A 304 6.37 -15.91 -12.40
CA VAL A 304 6.37 -15.17 -11.14
C VAL A 304 6.46 -13.69 -11.43
N ILE A 305 5.57 -12.89 -10.87
CA ILE A 305 5.66 -11.44 -10.89
C ILE A 305 5.93 -10.95 -9.48
N ILE A 306 7.05 -10.24 -9.32
CA ILE A 306 7.39 -9.56 -8.09
C ILE A 306 7.02 -8.10 -8.30
N CYS A 307 6.03 -7.64 -7.55
CA CYS A 307 5.59 -6.26 -7.55
C CYS A 307 6.14 -5.56 -6.32
N MET A 308 6.82 -4.44 -6.53
CA MET A 308 7.44 -3.66 -5.47
C MET A 308 6.92 -2.23 -5.52
N LYS A 309 6.46 -1.75 -4.37
CA LYS A 309 6.22 -0.33 -4.17
C LYS A 309 7.50 0.32 -3.69
N LEU A 310 7.87 1.42 -4.30
CA LEU A 310 9.07 2.18 -4.02
C LEU A 310 8.70 3.62 -3.67
N GLY A 311 9.53 4.26 -2.85
CA GLY A 311 9.36 5.66 -2.52
C GLY A 311 9.50 6.59 -3.72
N ALA A 312 9.01 7.82 -3.56
CA ALA A 312 9.11 8.89 -4.55
C ALA A 312 10.56 9.26 -4.88
N GLY A 313 10.83 9.65 -6.11
CA GLY A 313 12.17 10.09 -6.52
C GLY A 313 12.16 10.99 -7.75
N LYS A 314 13.00 12.04 -7.72
CA LYS A 314 13.03 13.10 -8.75
C LYS A 314 13.63 12.71 -10.08
N ALA A 315 14.62 11.85 -10.12
CA ALA A 315 15.36 11.59 -11.34
C ALA A 315 14.96 10.26 -11.98
N PRO A 316 14.82 10.21 -13.31
CA PRO A 316 14.75 8.94 -14.00
C PRO A 316 16.04 8.15 -13.70
N ALA A 317 15.87 6.89 -13.31
CA ALA A 317 17.00 5.99 -13.13
C ALA A 317 17.36 5.38 -14.49
N GLU A 318 18.61 5.53 -14.91
CA GLU A 318 19.10 4.94 -16.18
C GLU A 318 19.47 3.46 -16.01
N SER A 319 19.72 3.02 -14.78
CA SER A 319 20.06 1.65 -14.47
C SER A 319 19.50 1.21 -13.12
N MET A 320 19.30 -0.08 -12.95
CA MET A 320 18.91 -0.67 -11.68
C MET A 320 19.66 -1.97 -11.40
N ARG A 321 19.76 -2.29 -10.12
CA ARG A 321 20.17 -3.59 -9.62
C ARG A 321 19.09 -4.15 -8.72
N ALA A 322 18.67 -5.39 -8.96
CA ALA A 322 17.80 -6.14 -8.06
C ALA A 322 18.66 -7.09 -7.20
N LEU A 323 18.42 -7.08 -5.90
CA LEU A 323 19.07 -7.95 -4.91
C LEU A 323 17.97 -8.82 -4.31
N PHE A 324 18.13 -10.13 -4.40
CA PHE A 324 17.17 -11.09 -3.83
C PHE A 324 17.65 -11.52 -2.44
N HIS A 325 16.70 -11.73 -1.55
CA HIS A 325 16.95 -12.19 -0.19
C HIS A 325 15.92 -13.26 0.19
N ASP A 326 16.38 -14.33 0.80
CA ASP A 326 15.52 -15.39 1.31
C ASP A 326 15.39 -15.27 2.83
N TYR A 327 14.25 -14.80 3.29
CA TYR A 327 13.97 -14.63 4.72
C TYR A 327 13.91 -15.95 5.50
N SER A 328 13.60 -17.06 4.84
CA SER A 328 13.53 -18.36 5.52
C SER A 328 14.89 -18.86 5.98
N THR A 329 15.95 -18.46 5.27
CA THR A 329 17.34 -18.85 5.54
C THR A 329 18.23 -17.69 5.95
N ASP A 330 17.70 -16.45 5.91
CA ASP A 330 18.42 -15.19 6.16
C ASP A 330 19.65 -15.05 5.25
N LYS A 331 19.48 -15.30 3.95
CA LYS A 331 20.58 -15.27 2.98
C LYS A 331 20.29 -14.41 1.78
N ASP A 332 21.29 -13.65 1.39
CA ASP A 332 21.29 -12.99 0.09
C ASP A 332 21.47 -14.04 -1.02
N MET A 333 20.71 -13.83 -2.10
CA MET A 333 20.70 -14.66 -3.29
C MET A 333 21.21 -13.89 -4.49
N SER A 334 21.49 -14.58 -5.58
CA SER A 334 21.90 -13.95 -6.83
C SER A 334 20.83 -13.02 -7.36
N GLY A 335 21.25 -11.82 -7.77
CA GLY A 335 20.41 -10.79 -8.37
C GLY A 335 20.84 -10.49 -9.81
N PHE A 336 20.36 -9.35 -10.33
CA PHE A 336 20.74 -8.87 -11.65
C PHE A 336 20.98 -7.35 -11.67
N SER A 337 21.63 -6.88 -12.73
CA SER A 337 21.74 -5.44 -13.06
C SER A 337 21.31 -5.23 -14.50
N THR A 338 20.60 -4.14 -14.76
CA THR A 338 20.13 -3.80 -16.11
C THR A 338 20.04 -2.30 -16.32
N GLU A 339 20.15 -1.88 -17.59
CA GLU A 339 19.79 -0.52 -18.01
C GLU A 339 18.27 -0.44 -18.25
N LEU A 340 17.69 0.69 -17.94
CA LEU A 340 16.28 0.97 -18.11
C LEU A 340 16.08 1.88 -19.32
N VAL A 341 15.23 1.47 -20.24
CA VAL A 341 14.88 2.25 -21.41
C VAL A 341 13.53 2.90 -21.20
N TYR A 342 13.52 4.22 -21.14
CA TYR A 342 12.27 4.99 -21.01
C TYR A 342 11.54 5.02 -22.34
N THR A 343 10.26 4.68 -22.31
CA THR A 343 9.38 4.91 -23.45
C THR A 343 9.15 6.40 -23.56
N ASN A 344 9.73 7.03 -24.60
CA ASN A 344 9.39 8.40 -24.94
C ASN A 344 7.90 8.46 -25.29
N ARG A 345 7.14 9.17 -24.49
CA ARG A 345 5.78 9.59 -24.84
C ARG A 345 5.79 10.98 -25.43
#